data_7157283da1c870520ff2bbbd35788730
#
_entry.id   7157283da1c870520ff2bbbd35788730
#
_cell.length_a   1.000
_cell.length_b   1.000
_cell.length_c   1.000
_cell.angle_alpha   90.00
_cell.angle_beta   90.00
_cell.angle_gamma   90.00
#
_symmetry.space_group_name_H-M   'P 1'
#
loop_
_entity.id
_entity.type
_entity.pdbx_description
1 polymer ?
#
loop_
_entity_poly.entity_id
_entity_poly.type
_entity_poly.pdbx_seq_one_letter_code
_entity_poly.pdbx_strand_id
1 'polypeptide(L)'
;MMYLKPCTMKASLVLLLFCSISLLGQKLPKKLSETDFTIGKTISIQSKIFKEERVLNVYLPQHYSADSLKTYPVIYLLDGSKDGDFIHIAGIVQFGSFSWVNMLPETIVVGIANVDRKRDFTYPSQNSLDQEEFPTSGKSAHFIQFLEEELQPLIAANFKTSEEKTLIGQSLGGLLVTEILFKKPELFDKYIIVSPSLWWDDEKLLNAATPSFVSSKSIFIAGGKEGEVMERTAKALYTKLNQQQDEKTRVFYEFLEDKDHGDALHIAVYHAFEKIFGSAEAH
;
A
#
# COMPACT_ATOMS: atom_id res chain seq x y z
N MET A 1 -75.92 46.62 -5.09
CA MET A 1 -74.88 47.60 -4.74
C MET A 1 -74.16 47.06 -3.51
N MET A 2 -73.03 46.37 -3.70
CA MET A 2 -72.37 45.68 -2.62
C MET A 2 -70.88 46.09 -2.66
N TYR A 3 -70.44 46.82 -1.65
CA TYR A 3 -69.12 47.37 -1.52
C TYR A 3 -68.12 46.23 -1.05
N LEU A 4 -67.17 45.91 -1.85
CA LEU A 4 -66.05 45.10 -1.46
C LEU A 4 -64.96 46.00 -0.87
N LYS A 5 -64.53 45.70 0.38
CA LYS A 5 -63.43 46.36 1.08
C LYS A 5 -62.08 45.84 0.60
N PRO A 6 -61.08 46.66 0.31
CA PRO A 6 -59.71 46.22 0.03
C PRO A 6 -58.91 46.30 1.33
N CYS A 7 -58.69 45.18 2.01
CA CYS A 7 -57.77 45.15 3.16
C CYS A 7 -57.22 43.80 3.46
N THR A 8 -56.38 43.24 2.57
CA THR A 8 -55.56 42.06 2.94
C THR A 8 -54.18 42.00 2.25
N MET A 9 -53.89 42.97 1.33
CA MET A 9 -52.67 42.90 0.54
C MET A 9 -51.45 43.58 1.18
N LYS A 10 -51.68 44.49 2.13
CA LYS A 10 -50.57 45.24 2.79
C LYS A 10 -49.86 44.46 3.94
N ALA A 11 -50.54 43.54 4.63
CA ALA A 11 -49.98 42.77 5.72
C ALA A 11 -49.04 41.66 5.23
N SER A 12 -49.35 41.02 4.09
CA SER A 12 -48.50 39.97 3.51
C SER A 12 -47.18 40.50 2.96
N LEU A 13 -47.15 41.72 2.43
CA LEU A 13 -45.93 42.32 1.89
C LEU A 13 -44.94 42.73 2.99
N VAL A 14 -45.44 43.17 4.15
CA VAL A 14 -44.61 43.49 5.32
C VAL A 14 -44.00 42.22 5.97
N LEU A 15 -44.76 41.12 5.98
CA LEU A 15 -44.25 39.85 6.53
C LEU A 15 -43.13 39.22 5.66
N LEU A 16 -43.26 39.36 4.32
CA LEU A 16 -42.23 38.93 3.38
C LEU A 16 -40.93 39.77 3.48
N LEU A 17 -41.05 41.07 3.78
CA LEU A 17 -39.90 41.93 3.99
C LEU A 17 -39.13 41.60 5.31
N PHE A 18 -39.86 41.21 6.36
CA PHE A 18 -39.22 40.82 7.62
C PHE A 18 -38.50 39.46 7.56
N CYS A 19 -38.99 38.48 6.75
CA CYS A 19 -38.30 37.24 6.51
C CYS A 19 -37.00 37.41 5.70
N SER A 20 -36.90 38.41 4.84
CA SER A 20 -35.73 38.68 4.02
C SER A 20 -34.54 39.31 4.81
N ILE A 21 -34.85 39.98 5.91
CA ILE A 21 -33.82 40.64 6.74
C ILE A 21 -33.12 39.66 7.70
N SER A 22 -33.74 38.51 8.02
CA SER A 22 -33.16 37.50 8.90
C SER A 22 -32.04 36.69 8.24
N LEU A 23 -31.89 36.72 6.92
CA LEU A 23 -30.84 36.02 6.18
C LEU A 23 -29.51 36.80 6.09
N LEU A 24 -29.47 38.06 6.47
CA LEU A 24 -28.28 38.91 6.33
C LEU A 24 -27.36 38.95 7.57
N GLY A 25 -27.65 38.11 8.57
CA GLY A 25 -27.00 38.21 9.89
C GLY A 25 -25.99 37.15 10.27
N GLN A 26 -25.73 36.11 9.47
CA GLN A 26 -24.68 35.14 9.81
C GLN A 26 -23.29 35.73 9.49
N LYS A 27 -22.64 36.27 10.51
CA LYS A 27 -21.22 36.62 10.41
C LYS A 27 -20.41 35.30 10.31
N LEU A 28 -20.08 34.93 9.09
CA LEU A 28 -19.17 33.81 8.85
C LEU A 28 -17.80 34.12 9.49
N PRO A 29 -17.11 33.12 10.04
CA PRO A 29 -15.76 33.31 10.55
C PRO A 29 -14.83 33.78 9.42
N LYS A 30 -13.91 34.69 9.77
CA LYS A 30 -12.91 35.19 8.82
C LYS A 30 -11.84 34.12 8.61
N LYS A 31 -11.62 33.70 7.35
CA LYS A 31 -10.45 32.89 6.99
C LYS A 31 -9.19 33.69 7.24
N LEU A 32 -8.29 33.18 8.07
CA LEU A 32 -7.03 33.84 8.44
C LEU A 32 -5.88 33.45 7.51
N SER A 33 -5.77 32.17 7.18
CA SER A 33 -4.75 31.63 6.30
C SER A 33 -5.20 30.34 5.62
N GLU A 34 -4.48 29.93 4.61
CA GLU A 34 -4.60 28.64 3.95
C GLU A 34 -3.21 28.22 3.50
N THR A 35 -2.87 26.96 3.73
CA THR A 35 -1.60 26.35 3.30
C THR A 35 -1.90 24.95 2.79
N ASP A 36 -1.06 24.46 1.87
CA ASP A 36 -1.17 23.08 1.39
C ASP A 36 -0.88 22.10 2.51
N PHE A 37 -1.65 21.01 2.57
CA PHE A 37 -1.41 19.86 3.43
C PHE A 37 -0.77 18.76 2.59
N THR A 38 0.57 18.60 2.68
CA THR A 38 1.32 17.62 1.90
C THR A 38 1.58 16.37 2.71
N ILE A 39 1.24 15.19 2.16
CA ILE A 39 1.51 13.88 2.78
C ILE A 39 2.90 13.36 2.38
N GLY A 40 3.39 13.70 1.19
CA GLY A 40 4.64 13.19 0.65
C GLY A 40 5.13 13.95 -0.57
N LYS A 41 6.09 13.37 -1.27
CA LYS A 41 6.66 13.89 -2.51
C LYS A 41 6.48 12.90 -3.64
N THR A 42 6.21 13.38 -4.85
CA THR A 42 6.27 12.57 -6.08
C THR A 42 7.61 12.84 -6.75
N ILE A 43 8.33 11.78 -7.11
CA ILE A 43 9.64 11.81 -7.77
C ILE A 43 9.52 11.04 -9.08
N SER A 44 9.83 11.69 -10.20
CA SER A 44 9.97 11.03 -11.51
C SER A 44 11.45 10.70 -11.75
N ILE A 45 11.71 9.49 -12.19
CA ILE A 45 13.04 9.01 -12.54
C ILE A 45 13.06 8.36 -13.91
N GLN A 46 14.16 8.48 -14.62
CA GLN A 46 14.39 7.77 -15.87
C GLN A 46 15.10 6.45 -15.58
N SER A 47 14.37 5.34 -15.64
CA SER A 47 14.98 4.00 -15.51
C SER A 47 15.86 3.68 -16.73
N LYS A 48 17.06 3.20 -16.48
CA LYS A 48 17.99 2.72 -17.53
C LYS A 48 17.62 1.30 -17.98
N ILE A 49 17.14 0.48 -17.02
CA ILE A 49 16.73 -0.93 -17.28
C ILE A 49 15.50 -0.95 -18.18
N PHE A 50 14.49 -0.15 -17.87
CA PHE A 50 13.26 -0.09 -18.65
C PHE A 50 13.30 0.91 -19.82
N LYS A 51 14.20 1.90 -19.77
CA LYS A 51 14.29 3.04 -20.71
C LYS A 51 13.01 3.86 -20.76
N GLU A 52 12.33 3.95 -19.65
CA GLU A 52 11.07 4.69 -19.48
C GLU A 52 11.06 5.47 -18.16
N GLU A 53 10.17 6.44 -18.05
CA GLU A 53 9.94 7.18 -16.82
C GLU A 53 9.22 6.29 -15.79
N ARG A 54 9.67 6.35 -14.53
CA ARG A 54 9.05 5.71 -13.39
C ARG A 54 8.71 6.76 -12.34
N VAL A 55 7.55 6.63 -11.73
CA VAL A 55 7.06 7.55 -10.72
C VAL A 55 7.07 6.89 -9.36
N LEU A 56 7.66 7.58 -8.40
CA LEU A 56 7.76 7.17 -7.00
C LEU A 56 7.01 8.18 -6.13
N ASN A 57 6.24 7.70 -5.17
CA ASN A 57 5.64 8.52 -4.12
C ASN A 57 6.35 8.23 -2.81
N VAL A 58 6.87 9.26 -2.14
CA VAL A 58 7.69 9.09 -0.94
C VAL A 58 7.06 9.82 0.22
N TYR A 59 6.69 9.06 1.27
CA TYR A 59 6.32 9.59 2.57
C TYR A 59 7.55 9.59 3.49
N LEU A 60 7.76 10.68 4.21
CA LEU A 60 8.81 10.81 5.23
C LEU A 60 8.15 10.97 6.61
N PRO A 61 8.67 10.32 7.65
CA PRO A 61 8.17 10.48 9.01
C PRO A 61 8.18 11.94 9.47
N GLN A 62 7.30 12.28 10.41
CA GLN A 62 7.14 13.67 10.89
C GLN A 62 8.45 14.30 11.39
N HIS A 63 9.33 13.50 12.00
CA HIS A 63 10.59 13.96 12.56
C HIS A 63 11.80 13.69 11.63
N TYR A 64 11.53 13.40 10.35
CA TYR A 64 12.61 13.18 9.39
C TYR A 64 13.41 14.46 9.17
N SER A 65 14.73 14.34 9.29
CA SER A 65 15.67 15.41 8.93
C SER A 65 16.85 14.85 8.14
N ALA A 66 17.15 15.47 7.01
CA ALA A 66 18.28 15.09 6.17
C ALA A 66 19.63 15.29 6.86
N ASP A 67 19.71 16.23 7.83
CA ASP A 67 20.92 16.54 8.59
C ASP A 67 21.09 15.67 9.84
N SER A 68 20.09 14.84 10.17
CA SER A 68 20.13 13.94 11.32
C SER A 68 21.04 12.75 11.07
N LEU A 69 21.62 12.20 12.15
CA LEU A 69 22.29 10.89 12.14
C LEU A 69 21.31 9.73 12.21
N LYS A 70 20.03 9.99 12.54
CA LYS A 70 18.99 8.96 12.59
C LYS A 70 18.72 8.41 11.20
N THR A 71 18.65 7.09 11.11
CA THR A 71 18.26 6.35 9.91
C THR A 71 16.89 5.69 10.11
N TYR A 72 16.19 5.44 9.03
CA TYR A 72 14.81 4.97 9.03
C TYR A 72 14.67 3.72 8.18
N PRO A 73 13.91 2.69 8.63
CA PRO A 73 13.49 1.58 7.79
C PRO A 73 12.73 2.07 6.56
N VAL A 74 12.71 1.28 5.50
CA VAL A 74 12.01 1.61 4.26
C VAL A 74 10.97 0.54 3.93
N ILE A 75 9.73 0.98 3.72
CA ILE A 75 8.68 0.16 3.13
C ILE A 75 8.58 0.50 1.65
N TYR A 76 8.73 -0.51 0.79
CA TYR A 76 8.45 -0.42 -0.64
C TYR A 76 7.05 -0.98 -0.88
N LEU A 77 6.19 -0.15 -1.46
CA LEU A 77 4.79 -0.47 -1.74
C LEU A 77 4.59 -0.61 -3.25
N LEU A 78 4.23 -1.79 -3.71
CA LEU A 78 3.75 -2.01 -5.08
C LEU A 78 2.35 -1.40 -5.24
N ASP A 79 1.94 -1.09 -6.47
CA ASP A 79 0.69 -0.36 -6.75
C ASP A 79 0.59 0.99 -6.03
N GLY A 80 1.75 1.58 -5.69
CA GLY A 80 1.92 2.73 -4.80
C GLY A 80 1.73 4.09 -5.50
N SER A 81 0.77 4.21 -6.43
CA SER A 81 0.41 5.52 -7.02
C SER A 81 -0.30 6.40 -5.98
N LYS A 82 -0.23 7.73 -6.17
CA LYS A 82 -0.92 8.68 -5.27
C LYS A 82 -2.44 8.51 -5.27
N ASP A 83 -3.00 8.01 -6.38
CA ASP A 83 -4.42 7.75 -6.56
C ASP A 83 -4.78 6.26 -6.31
N GLY A 84 -3.82 5.46 -5.82
CA GLY A 84 -3.96 4.08 -5.42
C GLY A 84 -3.70 3.89 -3.93
N ASP A 85 -2.92 2.88 -3.58
CA ASP A 85 -2.77 2.44 -2.18
C ASP A 85 -1.81 3.31 -1.35
N PHE A 86 -1.04 4.21 -1.98
CA PHE A 86 0.01 4.97 -1.29
C PHE A 86 -0.49 5.77 -0.08
N ILE A 87 -1.58 6.54 -0.25
CA ILE A 87 -2.10 7.41 0.82
C ILE A 87 -2.56 6.59 2.02
N HIS A 88 -3.25 5.48 1.76
CA HIS A 88 -3.76 4.61 2.81
C HIS A 88 -2.63 3.95 3.60
N ILE A 89 -1.65 3.38 2.91
CA ILE A 89 -0.52 2.70 3.57
C ILE A 89 0.38 3.69 4.30
N ALA A 90 0.68 4.85 3.69
CA ALA A 90 1.42 5.93 4.36
C ALA A 90 0.67 6.41 5.63
N GLY A 91 -0.66 6.48 5.60
CA GLY A 91 -1.50 6.82 6.76
C GLY A 91 -1.41 5.78 7.87
N ILE A 92 -1.42 4.49 7.56
CA ILE A 92 -1.24 3.41 8.55
C ILE A 92 0.17 3.51 9.17
N VAL A 93 1.20 3.74 8.36
CA VAL A 93 2.58 3.91 8.84
C VAL A 93 2.71 5.14 9.75
N GLN A 94 2.11 6.26 9.36
CA GLN A 94 2.08 7.47 10.18
C GLN A 94 1.43 7.19 11.54
N PHE A 95 0.22 6.65 11.53
CA PHE A 95 -0.54 6.33 12.75
C PHE A 95 0.21 5.33 13.63
N GLY A 96 0.68 4.24 13.05
CA GLY A 96 1.37 3.16 13.77
C GLY A 96 2.70 3.60 14.40
N SER A 97 3.34 4.64 13.86
CA SER A 97 4.61 5.19 14.37
C SER A 97 4.45 6.22 15.48
N PHE A 98 3.22 6.64 15.84
CA PHE A 98 3.03 7.51 17.01
C PHE A 98 3.50 6.83 18.29
N SER A 99 4.17 7.57 19.17
CA SER A 99 4.77 7.03 20.41
C SER A 99 3.77 6.34 21.34
N TRP A 100 2.50 6.73 21.29
CA TRP A 100 1.43 6.13 22.08
C TRP A 100 0.75 4.92 21.40
N VAL A 101 0.96 4.72 20.10
CA VAL A 101 0.54 3.53 19.35
C VAL A 101 1.68 2.51 19.32
N ASN A 102 2.89 2.94 18.99
CA ASN A 102 4.14 2.17 18.99
C ASN A 102 4.03 0.81 18.27
N MET A 103 3.30 0.77 17.17
CA MET A 103 3.09 -0.44 16.36
C MET A 103 4.32 -0.76 15.51
N LEU A 104 4.97 0.28 14.93
CA LEU A 104 6.19 0.17 14.14
C LEU A 104 7.05 1.42 14.34
N PRO A 105 8.38 1.35 14.05
CA PRO A 105 9.24 2.51 14.12
C PRO A 105 8.86 3.55 13.07
N GLU A 106 9.32 4.80 13.26
CA GLU A 106 9.24 5.82 12.20
C GLU A 106 9.90 5.29 10.92
N THR A 107 9.12 5.20 9.83
CA THR A 107 9.49 4.46 8.62
C THR A 107 9.22 5.33 7.37
N ILE A 108 10.12 5.28 6.41
CA ILE A 108 9.94 5.88 5.07
C ILE A 108 9.06 4.95 4.25
N VAL A 109 8.08 5.48 3.51
CA VAL A 109 7.30 4.69 2.55
C VAL A 109 7.64 5.14 1.14
N VAL A 110 8.00 4.21 0.27
CA VAL A 110 8.27 4.41 -1.16
C VAL A 110 7.22 3.65 -1.96
N GLY A 111 6.21 4.36 -2.42
CA GLY A 111 5.20 3.81 -3.33
C GLY A 111 5.69 3.84 -4.77
N ILE A 112 5.62 2.71 -5.44
CA ILE A 112 6.03 2.54 -6.84
C ILE A 112 4.78 2.57 -7.71
N ALA A 113 4.60 3.64 -8.49
CA ALA A 113 3.48 3.73 -9.42
C ALA A 113 3.70 2.81 -10.63
N ASN A 114 2.60 2.22 -11.11
CA ASN A 114 2.65 1.31 -12.25
C ASN A 114 2.83 2.08 -13.58
N VAL A 115 3.58 1.48 -14.49
CA VAL A 115 3.58 1.82 -15.92
C VAL A 115 2.82 0.73 -16.69
N ASP A 116 3.29 -0.50 -16.61
CA ASP A 116 2.59 -1.69 -17.11
C ASP A 116 2.63 -2.77 -16.02
N ARG A 117 1.56 -2.83 -15.23
CA ARG A 117 1.45 -3.72 -14.08
C ARG A 117 1.56 -5.19 -14.45
N LYS A 118 0.92 -5.59 -15.56
CA LYS A 118 0.94 -6.98 -16.03
C LYS A 118 2.35 -7.40 -16.44
N ARG A 119 3.03 -6.53 -17.19
CA ARG A 119 4.43 -6.72 -17.61
C ARG A 119 5.37 -6.88 -16.42
N ASP A 120 5.24 -5.96 -15.45
CA ASP A 120 6.22 -5.77 -14.39
C ASP A 120 6.08 -6.78 -13.25
N PHE A 121 4.85 -7.26 -13.00
CA PHE A 121 4.55 -8.09 -11.82
C PHE A 121 4.41 -9.58 -12.11
N THR A 122 4.59 -10.00 -13.36
CA THR A 122 4.49 -11.41 -13.75
C THR A 122 5.78 -11.91 -14.38
N TYR A 123 6.16 -13.15 -14.05
CA TYR A 123 7.18 -13.89 -14.80
C TYR A 123 6.56 -14.57 -16.04
N PRO A 124 7.37 -15.00 -17.04
CA PRO A 124 6.84 -15.64 -18.24
C PRO A 124 5.99 -16.87 -17.89
N SER A 125 4.74 -16.89 -18.34
CA SER A 125 3.85 -18.03 -18.21
C SER A 125 3.94 -18.95 -19.43
N GLN A 126 3.80 -20.28 -19.20
CA GLN A 126 3.63 -21.28 -20.25
C GLN A 126 2.15 -21.58 -20.50
N ASN A 127 1.25 -21.12 -19.65
CA ASN A 127 -0.19 -21.27 -19.82
C ASN A 127 -0.70 -20.34 -20.93
N SER A 128 -1.38 -20.91 -21.94
CA SER A 128 -1.86 -20.16 -23.09
C SER A 128 -2.94 -19.14 -22.74
N LEU A 129 -3.77 -19.39 -21.74
CA LEU A 129 -4.78 -18.44 -21.27
C LEU A 129 -4.13 -17.21 -20.63
N ASP A 130 -3.08 -17.41 -19.81
CA ASP A 130 -2.34 -16.30 -19.24
C ASP A 130 -1.72 -15.41 -20.34
N GLN A 131 -1.16 -16.07 -21.39
CA GLN A 131 -0.54 -15.33 -22.50
C GLN A 131 -1.58 -14.55 -23.32
N GLU A 132 -2.79 -15.09 -23.49
CA GLU A 132 -3.88 -14.44 -24.21
C GLU A 132 -4.47 -13.27 -23.38
N GLU A 133 -4.75 -13.49 -22.11
CA GLU A 133 -5.38 -12.48 -21.25
C GLU A 133 -4.42 -11.39 -20.78
N PHE A 134 -3.12 -11.72 -20.73
CA PHE A 134 -2.05 -10.83 -20.25
C PHE A 134 -0.93 -10.67 -21.28
N PRO A 135 -1.18 -10.12 -22.46
CA PRO A 135 -0.23 -10.13 -23.58
C PRO A 135 1.07 -9.35 -23.34
N THR A 136 1.10 -8.43 -22.37
CA THR A 136 2.33 -7.69 -22.01
C THR A 136 3.13 -8.36 -20.89
N SER A 137 2.62 -9.43 -20.28
CA SER A 137 3.20 -10.09 -19.12
C SER A 137 4.62 -10.63 -19.30
N GLY A 138 5.27 -11.03 -18.22
CA GLY A 138 6.47 -11.87 -18.25
C GLY A 138 7.80 -11.12 -18.10
N LYS A 139 7.84 -9.90 -17.55
CA LYS A 139 9.09 -9.15 -17.37
C LYS A 139 9.41 -8.83 -15.91
N SER A 140 8.88 -9.59 -14.95
CA SER A 140 9.18 -9.40 -13.53
C SER A 140 10.67 -9.43 -13.21
N ALA A 141 11.47 -10.23 -13.93
CA ALA A 141 12.92 -10.25 -13.75
C ALA A 141 13.58 -8.87 -13.97
N HIS A 142 13.09 -8.09 -14.96
CA HIS A 142 13.57 -6.71 -15.17
C HIS A 142 13.11 -5.78 -14.04
N PHE A 143 11.91 -6.01 -13.50
CA PHE A 143 11.40 -5.21 -12.38
C PHE A 143 12.16 -5.52 -11.09
N ILE A 144 12.49 -6.77 -10.84
CA ILE A 144 13.36 -7.17 -9.73
C ILE A 144 14.74 -6.53 -9.86
N GLN A 145 15.33 -6.57 -11.05
CA GLN A 145 16.60 -5.89 -11.34
C GLN A 145 16.50 -4.37 -11.12
N PHE A 146 15.41 -3.73 -11.54
CA PHE A 146 15.15 -2.31 -11.27
C PHE A 146 15.09 -2.02 -9.76
N LEU A 147 14.40 -2.85 -8.98
CA LEU A 147 14.37 -2.71 -7.50
C LEU A 147 15.78 -2.78 -6.90
N GLU A 148 16.58 -3.76 -7.34
CA GLU A 148 17.91 -4.06 -6.81
C GLU A 148 18.95 -3.02 -7.22
N GLU A 149 19.03 -2.70 -8.51
CA GLU A 149 20.14 -1.95 -9.10
C GLU A 149 19.88 -0.45 -9.25
N GLU A 150 18.60 -0.05 -9.32
CA GLU A 150 18.25 1.37 -9.52
C GLU A 150 17.49 1.96 -8.32
N LEU A 151 16.37 1.35 -7.92
CA LEU A 151 15.48 1.96 -6.95
C LEU A 151 16.05 2.00 -5.53
N GLN A 152 16.47 0.83 -4.99
CA GLN A 152 17.02 0.78 -3.63
C GLN A 152 18.27 1.65 -3.47
N PRO A 153 19.25 1.63 -4.39
CA PRO A 153 20.40 2.53 -4.35
C PRO A 153 20.02 4.01 -4.43
N LEU A 154 19.04 4.36 -5.27
CA LEU A 154 18.54 5.73 -5.38
C LEU A 154 17.95 6.23 -4.05
N ILE A 155 17.12 5.41 -3.41
CA ILE A 155 16.50 5.76 -2.13
C ILE A 155 17.56 5.91 -1.04
N ALA A 156 18.52 4.99 -0.97
CA ALA A 156 19.62 5.07 -0.01
C ALA A 156 20.53 6.30 -0.22
N ALA A 157 20.73 6.73 -1.47
CA ALA A 157 21.53 7.90 -1.78
C ALA A 157 20.83 9.24 -1.45
N ASN A 158 19.49 9.26 -1.46
CA ASN A 158 18.71 10.51 -1.31
C ASN A 158 18.06 10.67 0.06
N PHE A 159 17.94 9.59 0.84
CA PHE A 159 17.26 9.59 2.14
C PHE A 159 18.10 8.89 3.21
N LYS A 160 17.86 9.22 4.46
CA LYS A 160 18.51 8.60 5.64
C LYS A 160 17.88 7.23 5.91
N THR A 161 18.27 6.21 5.17
CA THR A 161 17.73 4.86 5.31
C THR A 161 18.58 4.01 6.23
N SER A 162 17.93 3.09 6.96
CA SER A 162 18.61 1.94 7.57
C SER A 162 18.66 0.77 6.56
N GLU A 163 19.29 -0.32 6.95
CA GLU A 163 19.35 -1.53 6.12
C GLU A 163 18.01 -2.28 6.06
N GLU A 164 17.10 -2.03 7.01
CA GLU A 164 15.84 -2.75 7.12
C GLU A 164 14.85 -2.34 6.02
N LYS A 165 14.39 -3.32 5.24
CA LYS A 165 13.51 -3.14 4.10
C LYS A 165 12.31 -4.08 4.16
N THR A 166 11.13 -3.52 3.90
CA THR A 166 9.86 -4.27 3.80
C THR A 166 9.30 -4.12 2.39
N LEU A 167 8.77 -5.19 1.82
CA LEU A 167 8.05 -5.17 0.55
C LEU A 167 6.58 -5.54 0.76
N ILE A 168 5.67 -4.73 0.22
CA ILE A 168 4.22 -4.93 0.30
C ILE A 168 3.64 -5.06 -1.11
N GLY A 169 2.80 -6.06 -1.34
CA GLY A 169 2.04 -6.20 -2.59
C GLY A 169 0.81 -7.06 -2.47
N GLN A 170 -0.19 -6.72 -3.30
CA GLN A 170 -1.46 -7.42 -3.39
C GLN A 170 -1.68 -7.97 -4.80
N SER A 171 -2.41 -9.07 -4.93
CA SER A 171 -2.81 -9.64 -6.22
C SER A 171 -1.59 -10.02 -7.09
N LEU A 172 -1.45 -9.48 -8.29
CA LEU A 172 -0.23 -9.61 -9.09
C LEU A 172 0.99 -9.00 -8.37
N GLY A 173 0.81 -7.94 -7.56
CA GLY A 173 1.86 -7.43 -6.67
C GLY A 173 2.24 -8.49 -5.63
N GLY A 174 1.28 -9.20 -5.05
CA GLY A 174 1.52 -10.33 -4.14
C GLY A 174 2.23 -11.50 -4.82
N LEU A 175 1.95 -11.76 -6.10
CA LEU A 175 2.69 -12.72 -6.93
C LEU A 175 4.17 -12.32 -7.04
N LEU A 176 4.43 -11.05 -7.41
CA LEU A 176 5.80 -10.53 -7.51
C LEU A 176 6.54 -10.57 -6.17
N VAL A 177 5.88 -10.17 -5.07
CA VAL A 177 6.48 -10.24 -3.72
C VAL A 177 6.88 -11.68 -3.39
N THR A 178 6.02 -12.66 -3.74
CA THR A 178 6.31 -14.08 -3.56
C THR A 178 7.46 -14.53 -4.46
N GLU A 179 7.51 -14.09 -5.72
CA GLU A 179 8.60 -14.40 -6.64
C GLU A 179 9.95 -13.88 -6.10
N ILE A 180 9.99 -12.65 -5.58
CA ILE A 180 11.19 -12.07 -4.98
C ILE A 180 11.61 -12.89 -3.75
N LEU A 181 10.68 -13.23 -2.87
CA LEU A 181 10.96 -14.07 -1.70
C LEU A 181 11.59 -15.42 -2.09
N PHE A 182 11.17 -16.00 -3.22
CA PHE A 182 11.68 -17.31 -3.68
C PHE A 182 13.02 -17.22 -4.43
N LYS A 183 13.25 -16.14 -5.19
CA LYS A 183 14.41 -16.03 -6.09
C LYS A 183 15.52 -15.13 -5.59
N LYS A 184 15.17 -14.10 -4.80
CA LYS A 184 16.04 -13.03 -4.32
C LYS A 184 15.68 -12.62 -2.88
N PRO A 185 15.63 -13.59 -1.92
CA PRO A 185 15.16 -13.33 -0.55
C PRO A 185 16.03 -12.30 0.20
N GLU A 186 17.23 -12.03 -0.25
CA GLU A 186 18.15 -11.07 0.34
C GLU A 186 17.76 -9.59 0.08
N LEU A 187 16.88 -9.34 -0.89
CA LEU A 187 16.49 -7.96 -1.22
C LEU A 187 15.65 -7.28 -0.14
N PHE A 188 14.94 -8.06 0.68
CA PHE A 188 14.08 -7.53 1.74
C PHE A 188 14.16 -8.40 3.00
N ASP A 189 13.87 -7.78 4.14
CA ASP A 189 13.84 -8.45 5.45
C ASP A 189 12.43 -8.87 5.83
N LYS A 190 11.43 -8.11 5.37
CA LYS A 190 10.02 -8.33 5.67
C LYS A 190 9.19 -8.34 4.39
N TYR A 191 8.25 -9.26 4.32
CA TYR A 191 7.38 -9.49 3.17
C TYR A 191 5.92 -9.49 3.62
N ILE A 192 5.11 -8.61 3.03
CA ILE A 192 3.66 -8.56 3.26
C ILE A 192 2.97 -8.89 1.94
N ILE A 193 2.36 -10.07 1.91
CA ILE A 193 1.82 -10.72 0.73
C ILE A 193 0.31 -10.83 0.91
N VAL A 194 -0.46 -10.01 0.18
CA VAL A 194 -1.90 -9.97 0.33
C VAL A 194 -2.56 -10.52 -0.92
N SER A 195 -3.48 -11.47 -0.75
CA SER A 195 -4.28 -12.04 -1.84
C SER A 195 -3.46 -12.34 -3.10
N PRO A 196 -2.35 -13.09 -2.99
CA PRO A 196 -1.41 -13.24 -4.10
C PRO A 196 -2.01 -14.05 -5.25
N SER A 197 -1.80 -13.59 -6.49
CA SER A 197 -2.26 -14.27 -7.73
C SER A 197 -1.41 -15.52 -8.03
N LEU A 198 -1.33 -16.46 -7.09
CA LEU A 198 -0.48 -17.66 -7.21
C LEU A 198 -1.03 -18.74 -8.15
N TRP A 199 -2.19 -18.50 -8.74
CA TRP A 199 -2.74 -19.30 -9.84
C TRP A 199 -1.96 -19.13 -11.16
N TRP A 200 -1.12 -18.07 -11.26
CA TRP A 200 -0.30 -17.74 -12.42
C TRP A 200 0.60 -18.91 -12.86
N ASP A 201 0.64 -19.17 -14.17
CA ASP A 201 1.45 -20.24 -14.79
C ASP A 201 1.23 -21.60 -14.13
N ASP A 202 -0.06 -21.98 -13.98
CA ASP A 202 -0.49 -23.23 -13.35
C ASP A 202 0.11 -23.45 -11.95
N GLU A 203 0.13 -22.41 -11.13
CA GLU A 203 0.65 -22.44 -9.75
C GLU A 203 2.15 -22.80 -9.65
N LYS A 204 2.90 -22.56 -10.70
CA LYS A 204 4.31 -22.94 -10.81
C LYS A 204 5.16 -22.47 -9.65
N LEU A 205 4.90 -21.26 -9.12
CA LEU A 205 5.64 -20.72 -8.01
C LEU A 205 5.36 -21.47 -6.70
N LEU A 206 4.12 -21.93 -6.49
CA LEU A 206 3.77 -22.80 -5.37
C LEU A 206 4.42 -24.17 -5.47
N ASN A 207 4.63 -24.66 -6.68
CA ASN A 207 5.28 -25.96 -6.94
C ASN A 207 6.81 -25.88 -6.92
N ALA A 208 7.41 -24.68 -6.92
CA ALA A 208 8.84 -24.51 -6.82
C ALA A 208 9.42 -24.94 -5.46
N ALA A 209 10.70 -25.22 -5.38
CA ALA A 209 11.36 -25.53 -4.12
C ALA A 209 11.24 -24.33 -3.15
N THR A 210 11.04 -24.63 -1.87
CA THR A 210 10.97 -23.56 -0.84
C THR A 210 12.36 -22.92 -0.69
N PRO A 211 12.46 -21.58 -0.66
CA PRO A 211 13.74 -20.91 -0.52
C PRO A 211 14.35 -21.15 0.87
N SER A 212 15.67 -21.21 0.94
CA SER A 212 16.38 -21.15 2.21
C SER A 212 16.78 -19.71 2.51
N PHE A 213 16.69 -19.29 3.79
CA PHE A 213 17.01 -17.93 4.19
C PHE A 213 18.32 -17.89 4.98
N VAL A 214 19.25 -17.06 4.54
CA VAL A 214 20.53 -16.84 5.24
C VAL A 214 20.36 -15.86 6.40
N SER A 215 19.52 -14.85 6.21
CA SER A 215 19.18 -13.83 7.22
C SER A 215 17.74 -13.99 7.72
N SER A 216 17.45 -13.40 8.89
CA SER A 216 16.10 -13.41 9.47
C SER A 216 15.06 -12.81 8.53
N LYS A 217 13.91 -13.47 8.45
CA LYS A 217 12.75 -13.01 7.64
C LYS A 217 11.49 -12.95 8.48
N SER A 218 10.66 -11.94 8.19
CA SER A 218 9.29 -11.90 8.70
C SER A 218 8.35 -11.86 7.50
N ILE A 219 7.49 -12.84 7.39
CA ILE A 219 6.61 -13.04 6.24
C ILE A 219 5.17 -13.05 6.74
N PHE A 220 4.36 -12.12 6.28
CA PHE A 220 2.94 -12.08 6.55
C PHE A 220 2.17 -12.35 5.26
N ILE A 221 1.27 -13.31 5.31
CA ILE A 221 0.43 -13.72 4.19
C ILE A 221 -1.03 -13.50 4.61
N ALA A 222 -1.81 -12.84 3.79
CA ALA A 222 -3.25 -12.69 4.02
C ALA A 222 -4.05 -12.97 2.75
N GLY A 223 -5.32 -13.30 2.93
CA GLY A 223 -6.31 -13.38 1.87
C GLY A 223 -7.70 -13.09 2.41
N GLY A 224 -8.56 -12.51 1.60
CA GLY A 224 -9.96 -12.31 1.89
C GLY A 224 -10.83 -13.45 1.34
N LYS A 225 -12.15 -13.25 1.40
CA LYS A 225 -13.14 -14.15 0.81
C LYS A 225 -13.25 -13.88 -0.69
N GLU A 226 -12.36 -14.53 -1.45
CA GLU A 226 -12.10 -14.22 -2.86
C GLU A 226 -12.31 -15.41 -3.80
N GLY A 227 -12.91 -16.46 -3.28
CA GLY A 227 -13.15 -17.72 -3.98
C GLY A 227 -12.04 -18.76 -3.79
N GLU A 228 -12.41 -20.00 -4.10
CA GLU A 228 -11.63 -21.19 -3.75
C GLU A 228 -10.16 -21.14 -4.17
N VAL A 229 -9.87 -20.65 -5.37
CA VAL A 229 -8.50 -20.63 -5.91
C VAL A 229 -7.62 -19.67 -5.12
N MET A 230 -8.08 -18.44 -4.90
CA MET A 230 -7.31 -17.41 -4.19
C MET A 230 -7.07 -17.79 -2.73
N GLU A 231 -8.13 -18.26 -2.05
CA GLU A 231 -8.09 -18.68 -0.65
C GLU A 231 -7.16 -19.88 -0.45
N ARG A 232 -7.29 -20.90 -1.31
CA ARG A 232 -6.47 -22.10 -1.28
C ARG A 232 -4.98 -21.81 -1.54
N THR A 233 -4.68 -21.00 -2.56
CA THR A 233 -3.28 -20.73 -2.94
C THR A 233 -2.57 -19.88 -1.92
N ALA A 234 -3.22 -18.88 -1.32
CA ALA A 234 -2.65 -18.11 -0.21
C ALA A 234 -2.36 -19.00 1.02
N LYS A 235 -3.31 -19.89 1.38
CA LYS A 235 -3.13 -20.85 2.46
C LYS A 235 -2.02 -21.86 2.18
N ALA A 236 -1.91 -22.32 0.92
CA ALA A 236 -0.85 -23.24 0.50
C ALA A 236 0.53 -22.60 0.60
N LEU A 237 0.70 -21.32 0.22
CA LEU A 237 1.94 -20.59 0.41
C LEU A 237 2.34 -20.53 1.88
N TYR A 238 1.40 -20.16 2.75
CA TYR A 238 1.66 -20.17 4.19
C TYR A 238 2.12 -21.55 4.67
N THR A 239 1.36 -22.60 4.34
CA THR A 239 1.68 -23.97 4.78
C THR A 239 3.07 -24.39 4.34
N LYS A 240 3.44 -24.06 3.10
CA LYS A 240 4.75 -24.34 2.54
C LYS A 240 5.88 -23.63 3.29
N LEU A 241 5.74 -22.34 3.52
CA LEU A 241 6.78 -21.54 4.19
C LEU A 241 6.88 -21.84 5.69
N ASN A 242 5.75 -22.13 6.34
CA ASN A 242 5.69 -22.43 7.77
C ASN A 242 6.40 -23.73 8.14
N GLN A 243 6.53 -24.67 7.18
CA GLN A 243 7.32 -25.90 7.39
C GLN A 243 8.83 -25.66 7.57
N GLN A 244 9.31 -24.47 7.14
CA GLN A 244 10.69 -24.04 7.27
C GLN A 244 10.88 -22.95 8.33
N GLN A 245 9.85 -22.70 9.14
CA GLN A 245 9.96 -21.74 10.23
C GLN A 245 11.02 -22.20 11.22
N ASP A 246 11.92 -21.30 11.59
CA ASP A 246 12.96 -21.48 12.58
C ASP A 246 13.02 -20.24 13.50
N GLU A 247 14.00 -20.15 14.38
CA GLU A 247 14.19 -19.01 15.27
C GLU A 247 14.44 -17.69 14.52
N LYS A 248 14.89 -17.77 13.25
CA LYS A 248 15.20 -16.60 12.41
C LYS A 248 14.06 -16.22 11.47
N THR A 249 13.18 -17.16 11.12
CA THR A 249 12.13 -16.97 10.13
C THR A 249 10.76 -17.07 10.77
N ARG A 250 10.02 -15.97 10.79
CA ARG A 250 8.65 -15.92 11.31
C ARG A 250 7.66 -15.83 10.14
N VAL A 251 6.69 -16.73 10.10
CA VAL A 251 5.66 -16.78 9.07
C VAL A 251 4.29 -16.67 9.71
N PHE A 252 3.51 -15.70 9.27
CA PHE A 252 2.15 -15.42 9.75
C PHE A 252 1.15 -15.61 8.63
N TYR A 253 -0.05 -16.04 8.98
CA TYR A 253 -1.17 -16.15 8.04
C TYR A 253 -2.44 -15.59 8.67
N GLU A 254 -3.22 -14.89 7.85
CA GLU A 254 -4.52 -14.42 8.25
C GLU A 254 -5.52 -14.56 7.11
N PHE A 255 -6.71 -15.08 7.44
CA PHE A 255 -7.86 -15.10 6.54
C PHE A 255 -8.86 -14.06 7.03
N LEU A 256 -9.16 -13.09 6.17
CA LEU A 256 -10.04 -11.96 6.45
C LEU A 256 -11.46 -12.31 5.98
N GLU A 257 -12.25 -12.93 6.84
CA GLU A 257 -13.58 -13.52 6.49
C GLU A 257 -14.57 -12.46 5.96
N ASP A 258 -14.45 -11.21 6.42
CA ASP A 258 -15.35 -10.10 6.09
C ASP A 258 -14.78 -9.20 4.98
N LYS A 259 -13.70 -9.62 4.29
CA LYS A 259 -13.01 -8.86 3.26
C LYS A 259 -13.01 -9.59 1.93
N ASP A 260 -13.15 -8.81 0.86
CA ASP A 260 -12.94 -9.29 -0.50
C ASP A 260 -11.62 -8.79 -1.09
N HIS A 261 -11.40 -9.05 -2.39
CA HIS A 261 -10.16 -8.65 -3.06
C HIS A 261 -9.94 -7.12 -3.07
N GLY A 262 -11.01 -6.34 -3.04
CA GLY A 262 -10.94 -4.88 -3.16
C GLY A 262 -10.59 -4.17 -1.85
N ASP A 263 -10.87 -4.78 -0.69
CA ASP A 263 -10.76 -4.12 0.61
C ASP A 263 -9.86 -4.84 1.63
N ALA A 264 -9.20 -5.94 1.21
CA ALA A 264 -8.35 -6.73 2.09
C ALA A 264 -7.02 -6.04 2.45
N LEU A 265 -6.41 -5.30 1.51
CA LEU A 265 -5.03 -4.81 1.66
C LEU A 265 -4.80 -3.99 2.92
N HIS A 266 -5.64 -3.00 3.19
CA HIS A 266 -5.41 -2.04 4.28
C HIS A 266 -5.47 -2.70 5.65
N ILE A 267 -6.45 -3.59 5.84
CA ILE A 267 -6.60 -4.35 7.09
C ILE A 267 -5.46 -5.36 7.23
N ALA A 268 -5.12 -6.08 6.17
CA ALA A 268 -4.00 -7.01 6.15
C ALA A 268 -2.68 -6.32 6.54
N VAL A 269 -2.40 -5.13 6.00
CA VAL A 269 -1.18 -4.37 6.31
C VAL A 269 -1.19 -3.89 7.77
N TYR A 270 -2.33 -3.43 8.27
CA TYR A 270 -2.46 -3.04 9.69
C TYR A 270 -2.10 -4.22 10.60
N HIS A 271 -2.74 -5.38 10.40
CA HIS A 271 -2.45 -6.59 11.18
C HIS A 271 -1.03 -7.13 10.96
N ALA A 272 -0.49 -7.00 9.74
CA ALA A 272 0.90 -7.36 9.46
C ALA A 272 1.86 -6.54 10.32
N PHE A 273 1.63 -5.25 10.47
CA PHE A 273 2.48 -4.39 11.29
C PHE A 273 2.41 -4.79 12.77
N GLU A 274 1.24 -5.10 13.31
CA GLU A 274 1.09 -5.62 14.67
C GLU A 274 1.88 -6.93 14.87
N LYS A 275 1.83 -7.86 13.91
CA LYS A 275 2.49 -9.16 14.01
C LYS A 275 4.00 -9.09 13.77
N ILE A 276 4.43 -8.26 12.83
CA ILE A 276 5.84 -8.20 12.39
C ILE A 276 6.67 -7.31 13.31
N PHE A 277 6.15 -6.16 13.71
CA PHE A 277 6.87 -5.15 14.48
C PHE A 277 6.49 -5.11 15.95
N GLY A 278 5.30 -5.61 16.34
CA GLY A 278 4.88 -5.69 17.74
C GLY A 278 5.89 -6.43 18.58
N SER A 279 6.24 -5.89 19.75
CA SER A 279 7.07 -6.58 20.73
C SER A 279 6.35 -7.83 21.23
N ALA A 280 7.06 -8.94 21.36
CA ALA A 280 6.54 -10.21 21.90
C ALA A 280 6.05 -10.11 23.38
N GLU A 281 6.09 -8.92 23.98
CA GLU A 281 5.78 -8.68 25.40
C GLU A 281 4.43 -7.96 25.64
N ALA A 282 3.60 -7.75 24.62
CA ALA A 282 2.35 -7.00 24.74
C ALA A 282 1.08 -7.91 24.70
N HIS A 283 1.09 -9.05 25.39
CA HIS A 283 -0.15 -9.78 25.71
C HIS A 283 0.02 -10.57 27.01
#